data_21e901bddb9196ab8ebd2516cd60ad9e
#
_entry.id   21e901bddb9196ab8ebd2516cd60ad9e
#
_cell.length_a   1.000
_cell.length_b   1.000
_cell.length_c   1.000
_cell.angle_alpha   90.00
_cell.angle_beta   90.00
_cell.angle_gamma   90.00
#
_symmetry.space_group_name_H-M   'P 1'
#
loop_
_entity.id
_entity.type
_entity.pdbx_description
1 polymer ?
#
loop_
_entity_poly.entity_id
_entity_poly.type
_entity_poly.pdbx_seq_one_letter_code
_entity_poly.pdbx_strand_id
1 'polypeptide(L)'
;MNWDDLKKANILDSDFYLADLFVDDKDTQTVEDDLSIRDNLFVVFQNTGYKIAKENIKQMFDATIGIKNKETYQQFWKRYKRPPLKEFQDYIIERRDLLVPQDIRERKGAFFTPRKWVELSQKYLTDYLGENWQDDYFIWDCAAGTGNLLAGLNNKYNIYASTLDQADVNVMHERIDHGANLLKNHVFQFDFLNDDFTKLPLSLQDIINDAEKRKKLVIYINPPYAESGNKEVLSGKGKNKSEVALSKTYDKYQSIIGTATRELFTQFLARIYAEIPSSKIANFSTLKNLQSTNFSRFRDFFQASLESVFLVPADTFDNVKGQFPIGFFIWNTEKKRNF
;
A
#
# COMPACT_ATOMS: atom_id res chain seq x y z
N MET A 1 0.13 9.19 -21.58
CA MET A 1 -1.32 9.21 -21.33
C MET A 1 -1.57 10.20 -20.18
N ASN A 2 -2.55 11.09 -20.31
CA ASN A 2 -2.84 12.09 -19.27
C ASN A 2 -3.94 11.52 -18.34
N TRP A 3 -3.72 11.54 -17.05
CA TRP A 3 -4.64 11.03 -16.03
C TRP A 3 -5.99 11.77 -15.99
N ASP A 4 -5.96 13.09 -16.25
CA ASP A 4 -7.19 13.87 -16.31
C ASP A 4 -8.06 13.54 -17.53
N ASP A 5 -7.44 13.12 -18.64
CA ASP A 5 -8.19 12.67 -19.81
C ASP A 5 -8.87 11.31 -19.55
N LEU A 6 -8.23 10.42 -18.78
CA LEU A 6 -8.84 9.15 -18.31
C LEU A 6 -10.08 9.43 -17.45
N LYS A 7 -9.97 10.37 -16.51
CA LYS A 7 -11.11 10.76 -15.65
C LYS A 7 -12.26 11.36 -16.48
N LYS A 8 -11.95 12.25 -17.42
CA LYS A 8 -12.96 12.89 -18.29
C LYS A 8 -13.69 11.87 -19.17
N ALA A 9 -13.00 10.83 -19.60
CA ALA A 9 -13.57 9.73 -20.37
C ALA A 9 -14.39 8.75 -19.52
N ASN A 10 -14.48 8.95 -18.20
CA ASN A 10 -15.10 8.04 -17.23
C ASN A 10 -14.51 6.63 -17.22
N ILE A 11 -13.28 6.47 -17.68
CA ILE A 11 -12.60 5.17 -17.73
C ILE A 11 -12.35 4.64 -16.32
N LEU A 12 -12.32 5.54 -15.33
CA LEU A 12 -12.06 5.22 -13.93
C LEU A 12 -13.32 4.80 -13.14
N ASP A 13 -14.50 4.96 -13.73
CA ASP A 13 -15.77 4.66 -13.05
C ASP A 13 -16.20 3.19 -13.22
N SER A 14 -15.51 2.44 -14.08
CA SER A 14 -15.90 1.08 -14.43
C SER A 14 -14.68 0.21 -14.77
N ASP A 15 -14.64 -1.01 -14.25
CA ASP A 15 -13.58 -1.98 -14.55
C ASP A 15 -13.58 -2.42 -16.02
N PHE A 16 -14.73 -2.32 -16.70
CA PHE A 16 -14.79 -2.54 -18.14
C PHE A 16 -13.93 -1.54 -18.92
N TYR A 17 -13.90 -0.29 -18.46
CA TYR A 17 -13.06 0.73 -19.09
C TYR A 17 -11.58 0.49 -18.86
N LEU A 18 -11.22 -0.11 -17.72
CA LEU A 18 -9.87 -0.58 -17.47
C LEU A 18 -9.47 -1.69 -18.43
N ALA A 19 -10.34 -2.67 -18.61
CA ALA A 19 -10.13 -3.74 -19.60
C ALA A 19 -9.90 -3.19 -21.00
N ASP A 20 -10.69 -2.18 -21.37
CA ASP A 20 -10.62 -1.54 -22.68
C ASP A 20 -9.34 -0.73 -22.92
N LEU A 21 -8.67 -0.25 -21.85
CA LEU A 21 -7.35 0.38 -21.96
C LEU A 21 -6.28 -0.56 -22.53
N PHE A 22 -6.43 -1.85 -22.31
CA PHE A 22 -5.45 -2.88 -22.67
C PHE A 22 -5.88 -3.71 -23.91
N VAL A 23 -7.03 -3.41 -24.50
CA VAL A 23 -7.44 -4.04 -25.77
C VAL A 23 -6.56 -3.51 -26.91
N ASP A 24 -6.01 -4.39 -27.72
CA ASP A 24 -5.34 -4.02 -28.95
C ASP A 24 -6.39 -3.81 -30.07
N ASP A 25 -6.39 -2.64 -30.69
CA ASP A 25 -7.22 -2.34 -31.86
C ASP A 25 -6.67 -2.99 -33.16
N LYS A 26 -5.48 -3.56 -33.08
CA LYS A 26 -4.83 -4.26 -34.18
C LYS A 26 -4.74 -5.73 -33.81
N ASP A 27 -4.96 -6.60 -34.79
CA ASP A 27 -4.69 -8.03 -34.63
C ASP A 27 -3.35 -8.25 -33.94
N THR A 28 -3.39 -8.68 -32.66
CA THR A 28 -2.21 -8.95 -31.87
C THR A 28 -1.38 -10.00 -32.57
N GLN A 29 -0.19 -9.62 -33.02
CA GLN A 29 0.69 -10.50 -33.79
C GLN A 29 1.47 -11.49 -32.93
N THR A 30 1.45 -11.33 -31.56
CA THR A 30 2.16 -12.21 -30.65
C THR A 30 1.26 -12.65 -29.49
N VAL A 31 1.12 -13.96 -29.32
CA VAL A 31 0.35 -14.60 -28.24
C VAL A 31 0.90 -14.25 -26.84
N GLU A 32 2.20 -13.96 -26.74
CA GLU A 32 2.88 -13.64 -25.47
C GLU A 32 2.50 -12.26 -24.94
N ASP A 33 2.41 -11.25 -25.80
CA ASP A 33 2.00 -9.90 -25.39
C ASP A 33 0.53 -9.85 -24.95
N ASP A 34 -0.33 -10.63 -25.59
CA ASP A 34 -1.74 -10.76 -25.25
C ASP A 34 -1.95 -11.45 -23.89
N LEU A 35 -1.17 -12.46 -23.57
CA LEU A 35 -1.22 -13.15 -22.27
C LEU A 35 -0.79 -12.26 -21.10
N SER A 36 0.27 -11.48 -21.26
CA SER A 36 0.76 -10.54 -20.25
C SER A 36 -0.28 -9.47 -19.90
N ILE A 37 -0.92 -8.89 -20.91
CA ILE A 37 -1.97 -7.88 -20.75
C ILE A 37 -3.19 -8.48 -20.00
N ARG A 38 -3.61 -9.70 -20.36
CA ARG A 38 -4.73 -10.38 -19.70
C ARG A 38 -4.44 -10.71 -18.25
N ASP A 39 -3.22 -11.11 -17.94
CA ASP A 39 -2.83 -11.42 -16.57
C ASP A 39 -2.83 -10.17 -15.69
N ASN A 40 -2.34 -9.06 -16.21
CA ASN A 40 -2.37 -7.76 -15.53
C ASN A 40 -3.81 -7.29 -15.27
N LEU A 41 -4.71 -7.45 -16.23
CA LEU A 41 -6.13 -7.14 -16.07
C LEU A 41 -6.80 -8.04 -15.04
N PHE A 42 -6.51 -9.33 -15.06
CA PHE A 42 -7.04 -10.27 -14.06
C PHE A 42 -6.69 -9.79 -12.64
N VAL A 43 -5.46 -9.37 -12.42
CA VAL A 43 -5.01 -8.84 -11.13
C VAL A 43 -5.75 -7.54 -10.77
N VAL A 44 -5.95 -6.63 -11.71
CA VAL A 44 -6.72 -5.40 -11.49
C VAL A 44 -8.16 -5.74 -11.08
N PHE A 45 -8.83 -6.64 -11.79
CA PHE A 45 -10.20 -7.05 -11.46
C PHE A 45 -10.30 -7.75 -10.10
N GLN A 46 -9.36 -8.61 -9.75
CA GLN A 46 -9.32 -9.25 -8.43
C GLN A 46 -9.18 -8.21 -7.30
N ASN A 47 -8.35 -7.19 -7.49
CA ASN A 47 -8.16 -6.13 -6.50
C ASN A 47 -9.39 -5.25 -6.31
N THR A 48 -10.16 -5.05 -7.37
CA THR A 48 -11.42 -4.27 -7.29
C THR A 48 -12.58 -5.07 -6.71
N GLY A 49 -12.36 -6.33 -6.36
CA GLY A 49 -13.34 -7.21 -5.72
C GLY A 49 -14.23 -7.97 -6.69
N TYR A 50 -13.98 -7.90 -7.99
CA TYR A 50 -14.67 -8.72 -8.99
C TYR A 50 -14.17 -10.16 -8.93
N LYS A 51 -15.09 -11.11 -8.73
CA LYS A 51 -14.81 -12.53 -8.81
C LYS A 51 -14.98 -13.00 -10.27
N ILE A 52 -13.98 -12.73 -11.09
CA ILE A 52 -13.98 -13.12 -12.50
C ILE A 52 -12.97 -14.24 -12.67
N ALA A 53 -13.39 -15.33 -13.33
CA ALA A 53 -12.46 -16.36 -13.72
C ALA A 53 -11.58 -15.84 -14.87
N LYS A 54 -10.29 -16.18 -14.86
CA LYS A 54 -9.31 -15.71 -15.86
C LYS A 54 -9.73 -16.02 -17.30
N GLU A 55 -10.41 -17.16 -17.51
CA GLU A 55 -10.93 -17.60 -18.79
C GLU A 55 -12.05 -16.70 -19.33
N ASN A 56 -12.75 -16.00 -18.45
CA ASN A 56 -13.89 -15.15 -18.81
C ASN A 56 -13.47 -13.72 -19.19
N ILE A 57 -12.22 -13.32 -18.94
CA ILE A 57 -11.73 -11.98 -19.28
C ILE A 57 -11.84 -11.74 -20.78
N LYS A 58 -11.51 -12.73 -21.62
CA LYS A 58 -11.66 -12.62 -23.08
C LYS A 58 -13.09 -12.33 -23.49
N GLN A 59 -14.06 -12.97 -22.86
CA GLN A 59 -15.49 -12.76 -23.16
C GLN A 59 -15.95 -11.34 -22.77
N MET A 60 -15.33 -10.74 -21.77
CA MET A 60 -15.62 -9.38 -21.36
C MET A 60 -15.15 -8.34 -22.39
N PHE A 61 -14.07 -8.61 -23.12
CA PHE A 61 -13.60 -7.74 -24.20
C PHE A 61 -14.56 -7.75 -25.41
N ASP A 62 -15.25 -8.86 -25.63
CA ASP A 62 -16.20 -9.02 -26.72
C ASP A 62 -17.61 -8.45 -26.38
N ALA A 63 -17.84 -8.08 -25.11
CA ALA A 63 -19.13 -7.55 -24.66
C ALA A 63 -19.32 -6.08 -25.04
N THR A 64 -20.51 -5.73 -25.51
CA THR A 64 -20.88 -4.34 -25.77
C THR A 64 -21.08 -3.61 -24.44
N ILE A 65 -20.17 -2.72 -24.11
CA ILE A 65 -20.17 -1.98 -22.83
C ILE A 65 -21.07 -0.76 -22.91
N GLY A 66 -21.87 -0.55 -21.89
CA GLY A 66 -22.71 0.66 -21.73
C GLY A 66 -21.88 1.86 -21.29
N ILE A 67 -21.26 2.59 -22.23
CA ILE A 67 -20.43 3.75 -21.94
C ILE A 67 -21.32 4.96 -21.63
N LYS A 68 -21.15 5.58 -20.46
CA LYS A 68 -21.94 6.75 -20.02
C LYS A 68 -21.72 7.98 -20.90
N ASN A 69 -20.50 8.22 -21.37
CA ASN A 69 -20.15 9.35 -22.21
C ASN A 69 -19.39 8.88 -23.47
N LYS A 70 -20.15 8.48 -24.48
CA LYS A 70 -19.60 7.94 -25.74
C LYS A 70 -18.71 8.93 -26.49
N GLU A 71 -19.06 10.21 -26.51
CA GLU A 71 -18.29 11.21 -27.25
C GLU A 71 -16.92 11.44 -26.63
N THR A 72 -16.86 11.64 -25.31
CA THR A 72 -15.59 11.80 -24.58
C THR A 72 -14.70 10.57 -24.70
N TYR A 73 -15.30 9.37 -24.62
CA TYR A 73 -14.61 8.11 -24.80
C TYR A 73 -14.01 7.96 -26.19
N GLN A 74 -14.78 8.28 -27.24
CA GLN A 74 -14.28 8.27 -28.63
C GLN A 74 -13.18 9.31 -28.87
N GLN A 75 -13.31 10.53 -28.29
CA GLN A 75 -12.29 11.55 -28.39
C GLN A 75 -11.00 11.13 -27.69
N PHE A 76 -11.11 10.47 -26.54
CA PHE A 76 -9.96 9.91 -25.81
C PHE A 76 -9.20 8.93 -26.71
N TRP A 77 -9.88 7.93 -27.29
CA TRP A 77 -9.22 6.92 -28.13
C TRP A 77 -8.76 7.41 -29.51
N LYS A 78 -9.26 8.52 -29.98
CA LYS A 78 -8.67 9.22 -31.14
C LYS A 78 -7.29 9.81 -30.80
N ARG A 79 -7.09 10.20 -29.54
CA ARG A 79 -5.86 10.84 -29.07
C ARG A 79 -4.80 9.85 -28.60
N TYR A 80 -5.22 8.76 -28.02
CA TYR A 80 -4.34 7.75 -27.44
C TYR A 80 -4.48 6.40 -28.15
N LYS A 81 -3.34 5.69 -28.30
CA LYS A 81 -3.32 4.34 -28.84
C LYS A 81 -3.69 3.30 -27.79
N ARG A 82 -4.29 2.20 -28.23
CA ARG A 82 -4.53 0.98 -27.44
C ARG A 82 -3.72 -0.19 -28.01
N PRO A 83 -3.12 -1.05 -27.19
CA PRO A 83 -2.86 -0.81 -25.76
C PRO A 83 -1.91 0.35 -25.55
N PRO A 84 -1.79 0.90 -24.32
CA PRO A 84 -0.76 1.87 -23.99
C PRO A 84 0.63 1.31 -24.32
N LEU A 85 1.58 2.18 -24.70
CA LEU A 85 2.97 1.76 -24.88
C LEU A 85 3.47 1.04 -23.62
N LYS A 86 4.29 0.02 -23.78
CA LYS A 86 4.79 -0.85 -22.70
C LYS A 86 5.37 -0.05 -21.52
N GLU A 87 6.11 1.02 -21.80
CA GLU A 87 6.66 1.94 -20.80
C GLU A 87 5.59 2.63 -19.92
N PHE A 88 4.34 2.74 -20.38
CA PHE A 88 3.23 3.32 -19.63
C PHE A 88 2.33 2.27 -18.98
N GLN A 89 2.41 1.00 -19.39
CA GLN A 89 1.59 -0.08 -18.81
C GLN A 89 1.92 -0.27 -17.34
N ASP A 90 3.21 -0.36 -16.98
CA ASP A 90 3.64 -0.49 -15.59
C ASP A 90 3.18 0.72 -14.74
N TYR A 91 3.27 1.92 -15.30
CA TYR A 91 2.77 3.12 -14.63
C TYR A 91 1.26 3.09 -14.35
N ILE A 92 0.47 2.56 -15.28
CA ILE A 92 -0.99 2.40 -15.11
C ILE A 92 -1.28 1.32 -14.07
N ILE A 93 -0.57 0.19 -14.12
CA ILE A 93 -0.71 -0.91 -13.19
C ILE A 93 -0.31 -0.49 -11.78
N GLU A 94 0.79 0.23 -11.63
CA GLU A 94 1.23 0.80 -10.35
C GLU A 94 0.19 1.74 -9.72
N ARG A 95 -0.58 2.43 -10.55
CA ARG A 95 -1.61 3.38 -10.12
C ARG A 95 -3.03 2.83 -10.16
N ARG A 96 -3.20 1.52 -10.36
CA ARG A 96 -4.53 0.90 -10.41
C ARG A 96 -5.37 1.14 -9.16
N ASP A 97 -4.72 1.31 -7.98
CA ASP A 97 -5.43 1.63 -6.75
C ASP A 97 -6.16 2.97 -6.83
N LEU A 98 -5.74 3.87 -7.72
CA LEU A 98 -6.45 5.11 -8.06
C LEU A 98 -7.69 4.87 -8.93
N LEU A 99 -7.76 3.69 -9.56
CA LEU A 99 -8.88 3.26 -10.38
C LEU A 99 -9.99 2.61 -9.53
N VAL A 100 -9.66 2.19 -8.30
CA VAL A 100 -10.66 1.71 -7.33
C VAL A 100 -11.51 2.90 -6.89
N PRO A 101 -12.85 2.77 -6.85
CA PRO A 101 -13.74 3.82 -6.37
C PRO A 101 -13.28 4.40 -5.04
N GLN A 102 -13.33 5.72 -4.90
CA GLN A 102 -12.80 6.45 -3.75
C GLN A 102 -13.40 5.98 -2.43
N ASP A 103 -14.69 5.64 -2.41
CA ASP A 103 -15.41 5.14 -1.24
C ASP A 103 -14.87 3.79 -0.75
N ILE A 104 -14.45 2.91 -1.67
CA ILE A 104 -13.84 1.61 -1.32
C ILE A 104 -12.44 1.82 -0.74
N ARG A 105 -11.65 2.73 -1.31
CA ARG A 105 -10.31 3.06 -0.80
C ARG A 105 -10.36 3.74 0.57
N GLU A 106 -11.27 4.69 0.74
CA GLU A 106 -11.49 5.37 2.01
C GLU A 106 -11.91 4.38 3.12
N ARG A 107 -12.73 3.37 2.78
CA ARG A 107 -13.10 2.30 3.73
C ARG A 107 -11.93 1.44 4.15
N LYS A 108 -11.05 1.09 3.22
CA LYS A 108 -9.84 0.29 3.50
C LYS A 108 -8.72 1.13 4.14
N GLY A 109 -8.80 2.46 4.09
CA GLY A 109 -7.72 3.37 4.53
C GLY A 109 -6.43 3.21 3.71
N ALA A 110 -6.52 2.57 2.54
CA ALA A 110 -5.40 2.28 1.67
C ALA A 110 -5.12 3.48 0.76
N PHE A 111 -3.98 4.11 0.94
CA PHE A 111 -3.53 5.24 0.12
C PHE A 111 -2.18 4.92 -0.52
N PHE A 112 -2.12 5.14 -1.82
CA PHE A 112 -0.90 4.99 -2.59
C PHE A 112 0.13 6.05 -2.17
N THR A 113 1.36 5.63 -1.89
CA THR A 113 2.45 6.56 -1.62
C THR A 113 3.04 7.06 -2.94
N PRO A 114 2.95 8.36 -3.27
CA PRO A 114 3.53 8.91 -4.48
C PRO A 114 5.04 8.70 -4.54
N ARG A 115 5.55 8.41 -5.73
CA ARG A 115 6.98 8.10 -5.96
C ARG A 115 7.92 9.15 -5.36
N LYS A 116 7.59 10.43 -5.48
CA LYS A 116 8.38 11.54 -4.89
C LYS A 116 8.57 11.41 -3.38
N TRP A 117 7.55 10.89 -2.66
CA TRP A 117 7.62 10.69 -1.21
C TRP A 117 8.32 9.38 -0.85
N VAL A 118 8.23 8.37 -1.71
CA VAL A 118 9.04 7.14 -1.61
C VAL A 118 10.52 7.50 -1.73
N GLU A 119 10.92 8.22 -2.77
CA GLU A 119 12.30 8.65 -3.00
C GLU A 119 12.83 9.53 -1.85
N LEU A 120 12.00 10.48 -1.37
CA LEU A 120 12.39 11.33 -0.24
C LEU A 120 12.55 10.53 1.05
N SER A 121 11.63 9.61 1.34
CA SER A 121 11.72 8.77 2.55
C SER A 121 12.93 7.84 2.52
N GLN A 122 13.29 7.28 1.36
CA GLN A 122 14.50 6.48 1.19
C GLN A 122 15.76 7.32 1.36
N LYS A 123 15.76 8.58 0.90
CA LYS A 123 16.85 9.51 1.18
C LYS A 123 17.03 9.75 2.68
N TYR A 124 15.93 9.98 3.42
CA TYR A 124 15.99 10.15 4.88
C TYR A 124 16.49 8.90 5.59
N LEU A 125 16.17 7.70 5.07
CA LEU A 125 16.75 6.45 5.57
C LEU A 125 18.26 6.39 5.29
N THR A 126 18.70 6.79 4.12
CA THR A 126 20.14 6.89 3.78
C THR A 126 20.86 7.87 4.71
N ASP A 127 20.29 9.05 4.93
CA ASP A 127 20.87 10.07 5.81
C ASP A 127 20.97 9.59 7.28
N TYR A 128 20.04 8.74 7.74
CA TYR A 128 20.02 8.21 9.10
C TYR A 128 20.86 6.94 9.29
N LEU A 129 20.78 6.00 8.36
CA LEU A 129 21.40 4.67 8.48
C LEU A 129 22.75 4.54 7.77
N GLY A 130 23.08 5.48 6.87
CA GLY A 130 24.29 5.48 6.05
C GLY A 130 24.03 5.01 4.61
N GLU A 131 24.99 5.29 3.72
CA GLU A 131 24.85 5.03 2.28
C GLU A 131 24.61 3.54 1.93
N ASN A 132 25.19 2.62 2.72
CA ASN A 132 25.08 1.19 2.48
C ASN A 132 23.91 0.52 3.23
N TRP A 133 22.93 1.30 3.73
CA TRP A 133 21.89 0.78 4.60
C TRP A 133 21.10 -0.38 3.99
N GLN A 134 20.93 -0.44 2.68
CA GLN A 134 20.18 -1.51 2.02
C GLN A 134 20.93 -2.86 2.04
N ASP A 135 22.25 -2.83 2.18
CA ASP A 135 23.08 -4.03 2.36
C ASP A 135 23.24 -4.40 3.84
N ASP A 136 23.25 -3.39 4.72
CA ASP A 136 23.52 -3.57 6.15
C ASP A 136 22.27 -3.88 6.97
N TYR A 137 21.07 -3.55 6.46
CA TYR A 137 19.80 -3.70 7.15
C TYR A 137 18.81 -4.58 6.37
N PHE A 138 17.98 -5.30 7.11
CA PHE A 138 16.77 -5.95 6.59
C PHE A 138 15.63 -4.95 6.56
N ILE A 139 14.76 -5.06 5.55
CA ILE A 139 13.64 -4.17 5.35
C ILE A 139 12.37 -5.02 5.30
N TRP A 140 11.38 -4.68 6.12
CA TRP A 140 10.08 -5.32 6.06
C TRP A 140 8.98 -4.27 5.93
N ASP A 141 8.23 -4.34 4.82
CA ASP A 141 6.96 -3.64 4.67
C ASP A 141 5.82 -4.60 5.03
N CYS A 142 5.27 -4.46 6.24
CA CYS A 142 4.18 -5.31 6.72
C CYS A 142 2.77 -4.79 6.35
N ALA A 143 2.70 -3.73 5.56
CA ALA A 143 1.49 -3.15 4.98
C ALA A 143 1.70 -2.80 3.50
N ALA A 144 2.41 -3.67 2.77
CA ALA A 144 3.02 -3.36 1.48
C ALA A 144 2.01 -3.03 0.36
N GLY A 145 0.74 -3.47 0.50
CA GLY A 145 -0.20 -3.38 -0.61
C GLY A 145 0.43 -4.01 -1.85
N THR A 146 0.68 -3.22 -2.87
CA THR A 146 1.29 -3.69 -4.11
C THR A 146 2.80 -3.42 -4.22
N GLY A 147 3.44 -3.09 -3.09
CA GLY A 147 4.89 -2.95 -3.00
C GLY A 147 5.44 -1.59 -3.48
N ASN A 148 4.63 -0.55 -3.56
CA ASN A 148 5.06 0.74 -4.08
C ASN A 148 6.14 1.42 -3.23
N LEU A 149 6.05 1.27 -1.91
CA LEU A 149 7.01 1.85 -0.98
C LEU A 149 8.42 1.26 -1.15
N LEU A 150 8.49 0.01 -1.63
CA LEU A 150 9.73 -0.72 -1.86
C LEU A 150 10.35 -0.45 -3.24
N ALA A 151 9.68 0.34 -4.10
CA ALA A 151 10.20 0.68 -5.41
C ALA A 151 11.50 1.48 -5.29
N GLY A 152 12.51 1.11 -6.11
CA GLY A 152 13.83 1.76 -6.11
C GLY A 152 14.84 1.17 -5.12
N LEU A 153 14.43 0.28 -4.23
CA LEU A 153 15.37 -0.47 -3.40
C LEU A 153 16.15 -1.48 -4.24
N ASN A 154 17.43 -1.66 -3.94
CA ASN A 154 18.36 -2.39 -4.82
C ASN A 154 18.80 -3.77 -4.30
N ASN A 155 18.66 -4.09 -3.01
CA ASN A 155 19.03 -5.39 -2.45
C ASN A 155 17.81 -6.25 -2.09
N LYS A 156 17.30 -6.99 -3.08
CA LYS A 156 16.13 -7.88 -2.92
C LYS A 156 16.28 -8.97 -1.86
N TYR A 157 17.51 -9.35 -1.50
CA TYR A 157 17.76 -10.39 -0.51
C TYR A 157 17.43 -9.95 0.92
N ASN A 158 17.45 -8.65 1.16
CA ASN A 158 17.17 -8.05 2.45
C ASN A 158 15.73 -7.51 2.56
N ILE A 159 14.90 -7.61 1.50
CA ILE A 159 13.57 -7.00 1.45
C ILE A 159 12.50 -8.06 1.65
N TYR A 160 11.58 -7.80 2.58
CA TYR A 160 10.35 -8.57 2.82
C TYR A 160 9.14 -7.68 2.63
N ALA A 161 8.09 -8.23 2.03
CA ALA A 161 6.83 -7.55 1.80
C ALA A 161 5.65 -8.44 2.19
N SER A 162 4.76 -7.93 3.01
CA SER A 162 3.54 -8.65 3.33
C SER A 162 2.32 -7.73 3.30
N THR A 163 1.19 -8.31 2.94
CA THR A 163 -0.07 -7.58 2.80
C THR A 163 -1.24 -8.47 3.19
N LEU A 164 -2.37 -7.86 3.54
CA LEU A 164 -3.59 -8.55 3.93
C LEU A 164 -4.22 -9.33 2.76
N ASP A 165 -4.24 -8.74 1.57
CA ASP A 165 -4.95 -9.27 0.41
C ASP A 165 -4.03 -10.15 -0.46
N GLN A 166 -4.45 -11.39 -0.73
CA GLN A 166 -3.73 -12.30 -1.64
C GLN A 166 -3.61 -11.72 -3.06
N ALA A 167 -4.58 -10.91 -3.48
CA ALA A 167 -4.54 -10.24 -4.76
C ALA A 167 -3.33 -9.30 -4.89
N ASP A 168 -2.98 -8.56 -3.82
CA ASP A 168 -1.81 -7.69 -3.81
C ASP A 168 -0.50 -8.49 -3.85
N VAL A 169 -0.45 -9.65 -3.19
CA VAL A 169 0.69 -10.59 -3.30
C VAL A 169 0.87 -11.05 -4.76
N ASN A 170 -0.22 -11.41 -5.42
CA ASN A 170 -0.18 -11.86 -6.82
C ASN A 170 0.36 -10.74 -7.73
N VAL A 171 -0.03 -9.49 -7.48
CA VAL A 171 0.49 -8.32 -8.19
C VAL A 171 1.99 -8.16 -7.98
N MET A 172 2.45 -8.24 -6.74
CA MET A 172 3.89 -8.14 -6.46
C MET A 172 4.67 -9.27 -7.13
N HIS A 173 4.15 -10.50 -7.13
CA HIS A 173 4.76 -11.62 -7.83
C HIS A 173 4.85 -11.39 -9.34
N GLU A 174 3.81 -10.84 -9.93
CA GLU A 174 3.81 -10.50 -11.35
C GLU A 174 4.81 -9.38 -11.65
N ARG A 175 4.88 -8.35 -10.82
CA ARG A 175 5.92 -7.31 -10.93
C ARG A 175 7.34 -7.89 -10.83
N ILE A 176 7.57 -8.92 -10.00
CA ILE A 176 8.85 -9.62 -9.91
C ILE A 176 9.16 -10.32 -11.24
N ASP A 177 8.18 -10.97 -11.86
CA ASP A 177 8.35 -11.62 -13.17
C ASP A 177 8.68 -10.62 -14.28
N HIS A 178 8.30 -9.35 -14.12
CA HIS A 178 8.63 -8.24 -15.01
C HIS A 178 9.83 -7.40 -14.54
N GLY A 179 10.63 -7.91 -13.61
CA GLY A 179 11.91 -7.31 -13.22
C GLY A 179 11.88 -6.43 -11.97
N ALA A 180 10.81 -6.44 -11.18
CA ALA A 180 10.84 -5.78 -9.88
C ALA A 180 11.87 -6.44 -8.95
N ASN A 181 12.60 -5.63 -8.22
CA ASN A 181 13.72 -6.10 -7.40
C ASN A 181 13.27 -6.63 -6.03
N LEU A 182 12.47 -7.69 -6.05
CA LEU A 182 11.98 -8.44 -4.90
C LEU A 182 12.18 -9.94 -5.13
N LEU A 183 12.13 -10.75 -4.07
CA LEU A 183 12.12 -12.20 -4.15
C LEU A 183 10.70 -12.73 -3.91
N LYS A 184 10.22 -13.67 -4.74
CA LYS A 184 8.87 -14.26 -4.60
C LYS A 184 8.64 -14.88 -3.22
N ASN A 185 9.64 -15.57 -2.67
CA ASN A 185 9.56 -16.17 -1.33
C ASN A 185 9.66 -15.17 -0.17
N HIS A 186 9.94 -13.89 -0.44
CA HIS A 186 9.91 -12.79 0.53
C HIS A 186 8.63 -11.95 0.42
N VAL A 187 7.74 -12.29 -0.52
CA VAL A 187 6.45 -11.63 -0.72
C VAL A 187 5.32 -12.61 -0.38
N PHE A 188 4.51 -12.29 0.62
CA PHE A 188 3.54 -13.23 1.17
C PHE A 188 2.31 -12.55 1.76
N GLN A 189 1.21 -13.29 1.85
CA GLN A 189 0.01 -12.85 2.54
C GLN A 189 0.21 -12.97 4.05
N PHE A 190 -0.10 -11.89 4.78
CA PHE A 190 -0.03 -11.86 6.23
C PHE A 190 -0.94 -10.75 6.79
N ASP A 191 -1.85 -11.11 7.69
CA ASP A 191 -2.63 -10.15 8.45
C ASP A 191 -1.83 -9.67 9.65
N PHE A 192 -1.12 -8.55 9.49
CA PHE A 192 -0.25 -8.01 10.53
C PHE A 192 -0.98 -7.72 11.84
N LEU A 193 -2.28 -7.49 11.85
CA LEU A 193 -3.03 -7.18 13.07
C LEU A 193 -3.64 -8.41 13.75
N ASN A 194 -3.74 -9.56 13.05
CA ASN A 194 -4.41 -10.75 13.57
C ASN A 194 -3.56 -12.03 13.57
N ASP A 195 -2.58 -12.14 12.66
CA ASP A 195 -1.77 -13.35 12.52
C ASP A 195 -0.63 -13.41 13.53
N ASP A 196 -0.28 -14.64 13.94
CA ASP A 196 0.90 -14.90 14.76
C ASP A 196 2.18 -14.89 13.89
N PHE A 197 3.31 -14.43 14.45
CA PHE A 197 4.59 -14.36 13.73
C PHE A 197 5.15 -15.74 13.33
N THR A 198 4.62 -16.82 13.87
CA THR A 198 4.94 -18.20 13.42
C THR A 198 4.50 -18.48 11.99
N LYS A 199 3.59 -17.66 11.42
CA LYS A 199 3.18 -17.75 10.00
C LYS A 199 4.14 -17.07 9.03
N LEU A 200 5.08 -16.28 9.53
CA LEU A 200 6.07 -15.59 8.69
C LEU A 200 7.03 -16.61 8.05
N PRO A 201 7.68 -16.25 6.92
CA PRO A 201 8.78 -17.04 6.38
C PRO A 201 9.88 -17.28 7.44
N LEU A 202 10.47 -18.46 7.48
CA LEU A 202 11.47 -18.82 8.48
C LEU A 202 12.66 -17.86 8.52
N SER A 203 13.06 -17.33 7.37
CA SER A 203 14.13 -16.32 7.28
C SER A 203 13.77 -15.02 8.00
N LEU A 204 12.52 -14.57 7.93
CA LEU A 204 12.07 -13.38 8.65
C LEU A 204 11.86 -13.67 10.15
N GLN A 205 11.37 -14.87 10.50
CA GLN A 205 11.30 -15.30 11.89
C GLN A 205 12.69 -15.31 12.55
N ASP A 206 13.71 -15.79 11.85
CA ASP A 206 15.09 -15.79 12.33
C ASP A 206 15.59 -14.36 12.59
N ILE A 207 15.28 -13.41 11.71
CA ILE A 207 15.63 -11.99 11.90
C ILE A 207 14.93 -11.40 13.13
N ILE A 208 13.63 -11.70 13.31
CA ILE A 208 12.85 -11.16 14.43
C ILE A 208 13.28 -11.78 15.77
N ASN A 209 13.62 -13.06 15.78
CA ASN A 209 13.97 -13.78 17.01
C ASN A 209 15.42 -13.56 17.46
N ASP A 210 16.33 -13.24 16.53
CA ASP A 210 17.73 -12.92 16.82
C ASP A 210 17.87 -11.45 17.21
N ALA A 211 18.38 -11.16 18.41
CA ALA A 211 18.48 -9.81 18.95
C ALA A 211 19.40 -8.90 18.11
N GLU A 212 20.49 -9.42 17.55
CA GLU A 212 21.45 -8.62 16.77
C GLU A 212 20.91 -8.36 15.34
N LYS A 213 20.29 -9.36 14.70
CA LYS A 213 19.62 -9.17 13.41
C LYS A 213 18.45 -8.21 13.52
N ARG A 214 17.65 -8.30 14.59
CA ARG A 214 16.52 -7.43 14.83
C ARG A 214 16.91 -5.97 15.00
N LYS A 215 18.06 -5.65 15.58
CA LYS A 215 18.62 -4.28 15.61
C LYS A 215 18.86 -3.70 14.21
N LYS A 216 19.10 -4.59 13.25
CA LYS A 216 19.28 -4.26 11.83
C LYS A 216 17.97 -4.40 11.00
N LEU A 217 16.82 -4.57 11.63
CA LEU A 217 15.54 -4.63 10.95
C LEU A 217 14.90 -3.23 10.91
N VAL A 218 14.56 -2.78 9.72
CA VAL A 218 13.79 -1.57 9.46
C VAL A 218 12.38 -1.97 9.03
N ILE A 219 11.38 -1.65 9.85
CA ILE A 219 9.97 -1.78 9.47
C ILE A 219 9.60 -0.51 8.72
N TYR A 220 9.54 -0.59 7.39
CA TYR A 220 9.33 0.54 6.48
C TYR A 220 7.92 0.46 5.90
N ILE A 221 7.00 1.28 6.40
CA ILE A 221 5.56 1.12 6.16
C ILE A 221 4.81 2.43 5.86
N ASN A 222 3.76 2.31 5.07
CA ASN A 222 2.67 3.28 5.03
C ASN A 222 1.37 2.57 5.44
N PRO A 223 1.10 2.46 6.77
CA PRO A 223 -0.01 1.68 7.27
C PRO A 223 -1.36 2.35 6.95
N PRO A 224 -2.48 1.59 6.92
CA PRO A 224 -3.79 2.13 6.60
C PRO A 224 -4.25 3.19 7.61
N TYR A 225 -4.91 4.26 7.10
CA TYR A 225 -5.42 5.40 7.90
C TYR A 225 -6.89 5.24 8.31
N ALA A 226 -7.44 4.03 8.31
CA ALA A 226 -8.80 3.76 8.74
C ALA A 226 -8.91 3.66 10.27
N GLU A 227 -10.14 3.81 10.78
CA GLU A 227 -10.47 3.61 12.19
C GLU A 227 -11.12 2.23 12.40
N SER A 228 -10.81 1.56 13.50
CA SER A 228 -11.45 0.33 13.94
C SER A 228 -12.70 0.61 14.77
N GLY A 229 -13.76 -0.17 14.59
CA GLY A 229 -14.97 -0.10 15.39
C GLY A 229 -16.04 -1.09 14.95
N ASN A 230 -17.17 -1.13 15.69
CA ASN A 230 -18.27 -2.07 15.47
C ASN A 230 -19.47 -1.43 14.75
N LYS A 231 -19.34 -0.22 14.19
CA LYS A 231 -20.45 0.45 13.56
C LYS A 231 -20.60 0.04 12.10
N GLU A 232 -21.64 -0.72 11.82
CA GLU A 232 -22.04 -1.07 10.44
C GLU A 232 -22.73 0.09 9.72
N VAL A 233 -23.23 1.11 10.44
CA VAL A 233 -24.00 2.23 9.88
C VAL A 233 -23.51 3.55 10.43
N LEU A 234 -23.30 4.50 9.53
CA LEU A 234 -22.83 5.86 9.79
C LEU A 234 -23.93 6.78 10.28
N SER A 235 -23.74 7.31 11.47
CA SER A 235 -24.47 8.51 11.93
C SER A 235 -23.48 9.67 12.04
N GLY A 236 -23.57 10.67 11.15
CA GLY A 236 -22.77 11.89 11.22
C GLY A 236 -22.48 12.53 9.86
N LYS A 237 -22.04 13.78 9.85
CA LYS A 237 -21.66 14.56 8.66
C LYS A 237 -20.40 14.01 7.98
N GLY A 238 -20.54 12.92 7.26
CA GLY A 238 -19.47 12.25 6.53
C GLY A 238 -19.95 10.86 6.15
N LYS A 239 -20.71 10.79 5.08
CA LYS A 239 -21.54 9.63 4.69
C LYS A 239 -20.79 8.32 4.35
N ASN A 240 -19.48 8.15 4.58
CA ASN A 240 -18.74 7.02 4.01
C ASN A 240 -17.61 6.44 4.88
N LYS A 241 -17.68 6.48 6.21
CA LYS A 241 -16.71 5.77 7.05
C LYS A 241 -17.34 4.54 7.68
N SER A 242 -17.27 3.39 7.01
CA SER A 242 -17.42 2.11 7.69
C SER A 242 -16.15 1.88 8.52
N GLU A 243 -16.31 1.55 9.79
CA GLU A 243 -15.21 1.16 10.66
C GLU A 243 -14.70 -0.24 10.24
N VAL A 244 -13.40 -0.46 10.33
CA VAL A 244 -12.79 -1.78 10.13
C VAL A 244 -13.06 -2.63 11.37
N ALA A 245 -13.33 -3.93 11.18
CA ALA A 245 -13.54 -4.86 12.27
C ALA A 245 -12.39 -4.83 13.30
N LEU A 246 -12.72 -5.09 14.56
CA LEU A 246 -11.73 -5.14 15.64
C LEU A 246 -10.74 -6.28 15.40
N SER A 247 -9.46 -6.00 15.63
CA SER A 247 -8.37 -6.97 15.48
C SER A 247 -7.92 -7.53 16.83
N LYS A 248 -7.18 -8.66 16.82
CA LYS A 248 -6.52 -9.17 18.02
C LYS A 248 -5.53 -8.15 18.62
N THR A 249 -4.88 -7.37 17.76
CA THR A 249 -3.99 -6.28 18.18
C THR A 249 -4.77 -5.18 18.88
N TYR A 250 -5.97 -4.83 18.39
CA TYR A 250 -6.86 -3.91 19.09
C TYR A 250 -7.17 -4.42 20.50
N ASP A 251 -7.65 -5.64 20.63
CA ASP A 251 -8.01 -6.23 21.92
C ASP A 251 -6.82 -6.29 22.89
N LYS A 252 -5.64 -6.61 22.39
CA LYS A 252 -4.41 -6.70 23.19
C LYS A 252 -3.95 -5.37 23.76
N TYR A 253 -4.05 -4.27 22.95
CA TYR A 253 -3.47 -2.98 23.32
C TYR A 253 -4.47 -1.92 23.76
N GLN A 254 -5.80 -2.10 23.61
CA GLN A 254 -6.78 -1.09 23.95
C GLN A 254 -6.73 -0.63 25.44
N SER A 255 -6.46 -1.54 26.37
CA SER A 255 -6.32 -1.22 27.78
C SER A 255 -5.05 -0.43 28.08
N ILE A 256 -4.04 -0.52 27.24
CA ILE A 256 -2.72 0.13 27.38
C ILE A 256 -2.73 1.51 26.73
N ILE A 257 -3.02 1.59 25.42
CA ILE A 257 -2.92 2.83 24.66
C ILE A 257 -4.24 3.58 24.50
N GLY A 258 -5.34 3.05 25.06
CA GLY A 258 -6.63 3.74 25.15
C GLY A 258 -7.27 4.01 23.79
N THR A 259 -7.87 5.20 23.64
CA THR A 259 -8.61 5.60 22.43
C THR A 259 -7.78 5.63 21.14
N ALA A 260 -6.47 5.76 21.26
CA ALA A 260 -5.55 5.72 20.11
C ALA A 260 -5.60 4.38 19.38
N THR A 261 -6.01 3.27 20.05
CA THR A 261 -6.17 1.95 19.44
C THR A 261 -7.17 1.93 18.27
N ARG A 262 -8.11 2.87 18.25
CA ARG A 262 -9.08 2.98 17.15
C ARG A 262 -8.42 3.28 15.79
N GLU A 263 -7.29 3.96 15.79
CA GLU A 263 -6.53 4.25 14.57
C GLU A 263 -5.68 3.04 14.17
N LEU A 264 -5.86 2.51 12.97
CA LEU A 264 -5.12 1.31 12.53
C LEU A 264 -3.60 1.52 12.58
N PHE A 265 -3.11 2.69 12.14
CA PHE A 265 -1.67 2.95 12.16
C PHE A 265 -1.06 2.86 13.57
N THR A 266 -1.80 3.21 14.63
CA THR A 266 -1.30 3.05 16.01
C THR A 266 -1.27 1.61 16.46
N GLN A 267 -2.16 0.76 15.96
CA GLN A 267 -2.11 -0.67 16.20
C GLN A 267 -0.84 -1.27 15.59
N PHE A 268 -0.49 -0.88 14.37
CA PHE A 268 0.78 -1.27 13.74
C PHE A 268 1.98 -0.83 14.60
N LEU A 269 2.05 0.46 14.96
CA LEU A 269 3.16 0.99 15.75
C LEU A 269 3.26 0.34 17.14
N ALA A 270 2.12 0.11 17.81
CA ALA A 270 2.10 -0.52 19.13
C ALA A 270 2.59 -1.97 19.05
N ARG A 271 2.14 -2.74 18.05
CA ARG A 271 2.57 -4.11 17.86
C ARG A 271 4.04 -4.22 17.52
N ILE A 272 4.54 -3.37 16.59
CA ILE A 272 5.97 -3.35 16.25
C ILE A 272 6.80 -3.03 17.49
N TYR A 273 6.44 -1.97 18.21
CA TYR A 273 7.19 -1.53 19.38
C TYR A 273 7.29 -2.60 20.46
N ALA A 274 6.18 -3.31 20.73
CA ALA A 274 6.12 -4.30 21.79
C ALA A 274 6.68 -5.69 21.40
N GLU A 275 6.44 -6.11 20.15
CA GLU A 275 6.70 -7.48 19.71
C GLU A 275 7.97 -7.61 18.84
N ILE A 276 8.50 -6.49 18.32
CA ILE A 276 9.75 -6.44 17.55
C ILE A 276 10.68 -5.38 18.15
N PRO A 277 11.04 -5.49 19.45
CA PRO A 277 11.83 -4.47 20.14
C PRO A 277 13.23 -4.34 19.54
N SER A 278 13.82 -3.17 19.64
CA SER A 278 15.12 -2.78 19.10
C SER A 278 15.20 -2.65 17.58
N SER A 279 14.09 -2.86 16.86
CA SER A 279 14.01 -2.55 15.42
C SER A 279 13.97 -1.03 15.16
N LYS A 280 14.13 -0.63 13.90
CA LYS A 280 13.83 0.74 13.44
C LYS A 280 12.46 0.75 12.80
N ILE A 281 11.71 1.84 13.01
CA ILE A 281 10.43 2.03 12.36
C ILE A 281 10.53 3.25 11.46
N ALA A 282 10.23 3.09 10.19
CA ALA A 282 10.16 4.17 9.22
C ALA A 282 8.74 4.18 8.65
N ASN A 283 7.91 5.15 9.06
CA ASN A 283 6.50 5.09 8.73
C ASN A 283 5.92 6.42 8.30
N PHE A 284 4.95 6.36 7.39
CA PHE A 284 4.03 7.46 7.15
C PHE A 284 2.86 7.39 8.14
N SER A 285 2.45 8.53 8.70
CA SER A 285 1.22 8.63 9.50
C SER A 285 0.78 10.08 9.65
N THR A 286 -0.43 10.28 10.18
CA THR A 286 -0.88 11.60 10.64
C THR A 286 -0.11 12.02 11.88
N LEU A 287 -0.11 13.32 12.21
CA LEU A 287 0.58 13.85 13.39
C LEU A 287 -0.15 13.57 14.72
N LYS A 288 -1.27 12.83 14.70
CA LYS A 288 -2.07 12.53 15.90
C LYS A 288 -1.24 11.89 17.00
N ASN A 289 -0.28 11.02 16.64
CA ASN A 289 0.63 10.36 17.57
C ASN A 289 1.52 11.33 18.35
N LEU A 290 1.84 12.50 17.80
CA LEU A 290 2.69 13.50 18.45
C LEU A 290 1.90 14.46 19.34
N GLN A 291 0.74 14.94 18.87
CA GLN A 291 0.10 16.13 19.46
C GLN A 291 -1.34 15.93 19.95
N SER A 292 -2.06 14.90 19.51
CA SER A 292 -3.44 14.71 19.92
C SER A 292 -3.56 14.32 21.39
N THR A 293 -4.50 14.94 22.13
CA THR A 293 -4.77 14.62 23.53
C THR A 293 -5.25 13.19 23.70
N ASN A 294 -6.01 12.66 22.73
CA ASN A 294 -6.48 11.27 22.74
C ASN A 294 -5.35 10.24 22.61
N PHE A 295 -4.12 10.67 22.31
CA PHE A 295 -2.93 9.84 22.16
C PHE A 295 -1.96 9.93 23.35
N SER A 296 -2.35 10.56 24.46
CA SER A 296 -1.46 10.65 25.64
C SER A 296 -1.00 9.28 26.10
N ARG A 297 -1.93 8.32 26.31
CA ARG A 297 -1.59 6.95 26.72
C ARG A 297 -0.73 6.20 25.70
N PHE A 298 -0.95 6.45 24.41
CA PHE A 298 -0.08 5.90 23.35
C PHE A 298 1.34 6.46 23.50
N ARG A 299 1.51 7.77 23.75
CA ARG A 299 2.84 8.37 23.94
C ARG A 299 3.52 7.89 25.22
N ASP A 300 2.77 7.60 26.28
CA ASP A 300 3.31 7.01 27.51
C ASP A 300 3.82 5.59 27.29
N PHE A 301 3.18 4.83 26.40
CA PHE A 301 3.58 3.47 26.00
C PHE A 301 4.72 3.48 24.97
N PHE A 302 4.56 4.24 23.87
CA PHE A 302 5.47 4.28 22.73
C PHE A 302 6.63 5.23 23.01
N GLN A 303 7.67 4.74 23.67
CA GLN A 303 8.83 5.52 24.14
C GLN A 303 10.01 5.51 23.15
N ALA A 304 9.79 5.11 21.87
CA ALA A 304 10.83 5.14 20.85
C ALA A 304 11.40 6.56 20.63
N SER A 305 12.70 6.67 20.40
CA SER A 305 13.33 7.94 20.03
C SER A 305 12.97 8.32 18.61
N LEU A 306 12.54 9.57 18.39
CA LEU A 306 12.33 10.13 17.07
C LEU A 306 13.67 10.64 16.53
N GLU A 307 14.17 9.97 15.48
CA GLU A 307 15.49 10.28 14.91
C GLU A 307 15.38 11.27 13.74
N SER A 308 14.30 11.16 12.94
CA SER A 308 14.09 12.04 11.78
C SER A 308 12.62 12.16 11.43
N VAL A 309 12.25 13.30 10.82
CA VAL A 309 10.88 13.54 10.34
C VAL A 309 10.86 14.53 9.20
N PHE A 310 9.97 14.30 8.22
CA PHE A 310 9.52 15.34 7.31
C PHE A 310 8.00 15.34 7.20
N LEU A 311 7.44 16.46 6.79
CA LEU A 311 6.00 16.64 6.66
C LEU A 311 5.61 16.97 5.22
N VAL A 312 4.49 16.41 4.79
CA VAL A 312 3.91 16.65 3.48
C VAL A 312 2.41 16.89 3.59
N PRO A 313 1.80 17.71 2.72
CA PRO A 313 0.36 17.87 2.67
C PRO A 313 -0.32 16.56 2.26
N ALA A 314 -1.42 16.21 2.93
CA ALA A 314 -2.17 14.99 2.64
C ALA A 314 -2.77 14.96 1.23
N ASP A 315 -3.15 16.13 0.68
CA ASP A 315 -3.68 16.28 -0.67
C ASP A 315 -2.64 15.97 -1.78
N THR A 316 -1.37 15.79 -1.40
CA THR A 316 -0.32 15.30 -2.30
C THR A 316 -0.29 13.77 -2.43
N PHE A 317 -0.97 13.05 -1.52
CA PHE A 317 -1.31 11.65 -1.70
C PHE A 317 -2.56 11.57 -2.57
N ASP A 318 -2.54 10.69 -3.55
CA ASP A 318 -3.57 10.63 -4.58
C ASP A 318 -4.99 10.53 -3.99
N ASN A 319 -5.83 11.52 -4.33
CA ASN A 319 -7.25 11.64 -3.94
C ASN A 319 -7.56 11.78 -2.43
N VAL A 320 -6.59 12.13 -1.60
CA VAL A 320 -6.90 12.52 -0.22
C VAL A 320 -7.55 13.91 -0.24
N LYS A 321 -8.82 13.97 0.14
CA LYS A 321 -9.53 15.24 0.36
C LYS A 321 -9.22 15.74 1.76
N GLY A 322 -8.26 16.63 1.90
CA GLY A 322 -7.97 17.23 3.19
C GLY A 322 -6.59 17.87 3.22
N GLN A 323 -6.49 19.06 3.80
CA GLN A 323 -5.25 19.81 3.95
C GLN A 323 -4.64 19.58 5.34
N PHE A 324 -4.53 18.31 5.76
CA PHE A 324 -3.83 17.98 6.99
C PHE A 324 -2.42 17.47 6.67
N PRO A 325 -1.46 17.63 7.58
CA PRO A 325 -0.12 17.13 7.36
C PRO A 325 -0.04 15.61 7.59
N ILE A 326 0.68 14.93 6.69
CA ILE A 326 1.18 13.58 6.89
C ILE A 326 2.67 13.68 7.17
N GLY A 327 3.15 12.98 8.18
CA GLY A 327 4.56 12.88 8.51
C GLY A 327 5.14 11.56 8.04
N PHE A 328 6.38 11.61 7.58
CA PHE A 328 7.26 10.45 7.55
C PHE A 328 8.17 10.52 8.77
N PHE A 329 8.22 9.46 9.54
CA PHE A 329 8.94 9.39 10.81
C PHE A 329 9.94 8.24 10.79
N ILE A 330 11.13 8.48 11.32
CA ILE A 330 12.10 7.44 11.63
C ILE A 330 12.24 7.34 13.14
N TRP A 331 11.92 6.18 13.68
CA TRP A 331 11.98 5.88 15.09
C TRP A 331 13.02 4.81 15.39
N ASN A 332 13.75 4.97 16.49
CA ASN A 332 14.62 3.96 17.04
C ASN A 332 13.98 3.39 18.31
N THR A 333 13.54 2.11 18.26
CA THR A 333 12.86 1.49 19.39
C THR A 333 13.84 0.96 20.46
N GLU A 334 15.14 0.90 20.15
CA GLU A 334 16.19 0.57 21.14
C GLU A 334 16.47 1.73 22.08
N LYS A 335 16.36 2.94 21.57
CA LYS A 335 16.55 4.17 22.36
C LYS A 335 15.23 4.65 22.95
N LYS A 336 15.23 5.01 24.21
CA LYS A 336 14.10 5.70 24.83
C LYS A 336 14.19 7.20 24.61
N ARG A 337 13.03 7.87 24.54
CA ARG A 337 12.98 9.33 24.53
C ARG A 337 13.72 9.88 25.75
N ASN A 338 14.60 10.84 25.51
CA ASN A 338 15.08 11.74 26.54
C ASN A 338 14.12 12.95 26.55
N PHE A 339 13.33 13.09 27.62
CA PHE A 339 12.51 14.27 27.84
C PHE A 339 13.36 15.36 28.52
#